data_fcd70a92f27b084193c547d7c4b60ad3
#
_entry.id   fcd70a92f27b084193c547d7c4b60ad3
#
_cell.length_a   1.000
_cell.length_b   1.000
_cell.length_c   1.000
_cell.angle_alpha   90.00
_cell.angle_beta   90.00
_cell.angle_gamma   90.00
#
_symmetry.space_group_name_H-M   'P 1'
#
loop_
_entity.id
_entity.type
_entity.pdbx_description
1 polymer ?
#
loop_
_entity_poly.entity_id
_entity_poly.type
_entity_poly.pdbx_seq_one_letter_code
_entity_poly.pdbx_strand_id
1 'polypeptide(L)'
;MKKQSEKLNKSNAAIIAVILVIALVIGYEFYTVTHIELKTQTAVVSTVYEKINADALIVRNEKTIQNADSGVTVACYNDGDKAKVGANIGMVFSSNEKASDYAKYLDYHTQLSYYEGLQSQTIGQSSDLQTANKDIEQKVISYSDALSNGSYTEAEQELNSSLVKKELVIGEEVDLQSHISQLTTEAAKYENSAPDSYITTDSSGVYYNYTDGYESLVDYDKATDTTVDEFNEYMSQIKSEEKSDNASNLGKLVTGYDWYIQALVPSDKVQNIKNGSTVEVALSDNHNLVLKATVVTGAEPSPEDEQTLLVLSCNVMNDDVARLRKTEIEIRTDTYEGIKVPNQALHIVDGKKGVYVLIASQVKFREADVIYNTDDYALVKYDTENEDAIHLYDKIITQGKDLENGKVYT
;
A
#
# COMPACT_ATOMS: atom_id res chain seq x y z
N MET A 1 -28.44 89.15 -14.72
CA MET A 1 -27.75 88.26 -13.74
C MET A 1 -27.10 87.13 -14.53
N LYS A 2 -25.74 87.17 -14.73
CA LYS A 2 -24.99 86.16 -15.42
C LYS A 2 -24.50 85.15 -14.34
N LYS A 3 -24.93 83.89 -14.43
CA LYS A 3 -24.38 82.79 -13.66
C LYS A 3 -22.99 82.45 -14.19
N GLN A 4 -21.93 82.76 -13.47
CA GLN A 4 -20.57 82.27 -13.70
C GLN A 4 -20.58 80.76 -13.32
N SER A 5 -20.43 79.87 -14.28
CA SER A 5 -20.07 78.49 -14.06
C SER A 5 -18.57 78.44 -13.88
N GLU A 6 -18.10 78.26 -12.66
CA GLU A 6 -16.67 77.94 -12.41
C GLU A 6 -16.33 76.60 -13.08
N LYS A 7 -15.49 76.70 -14.12
CA LYS A 7 -14.82 75.52 -14.70
C LYS A 7 -13.84 74.97 -13.68
N LEU A 8 -14.17 73.84 -13.07
CA LEU A 8 -13.21 73.10 -12.27
C LEU A 8 -11.96 72.88 -13.10
N ASN A 9 -10.84 73.37 -12.59
CA ASN A 9 -9.54 73.20 -13.23
C ASN A 9 -9.22 71.68 -13.25
N LYS A 10 -8.79 71.11 -14.41
CA LYS A 10 -8.53 69.67 -14.60
C LYS A 10 -7.61 69.09 -13.50
N SER A 11 -6.69 69.91 -12.99
CA SER A 11 -5.83 69.57 -11.84
C SER A 11 -6.59 69.32 -10.55
N ASN A 12 -7.60 70.21 -10.22
CA ASN A 12 -8.37 70.04 -8.97
C ASN A 12 -9.34 68.87 -9.10
N ALA A 13 -9.87 68.55 -10.27
CA ALA A 13 -10.69 67.36 -10.51
C ALA A 13 -9.87 66.06 -10.32
N ALA A 14 -8.62 66.03 -10.76
CA ALA A 14 -7.73 64.88 -10.53
C ALA A 14 -7.40 64.68 -9.06
N ILE A 15 -7.13 65.75 -8.32
CA ILE A 15 -6.88 65.72 -6.86
C ILE A 15 -8.11 65.18 -6.11
N ILE A 16 -9.32 65.66 -6.45
CA ILE A 16 -10.59 65.21 -5.85
C ILE A 16 -10.80 63.73 -6.15
N ALA A 17 -10.50 63.25 -7.36
CA ALA A 17 -10.62 61.84 -7.72
C ALA A 17 -9.69 60.94 -6.91
N VAL A 18 -8.43 61.37 -6.70
CA VAL A 18 -7.45 60.66 -5.82
C VAL A 18 -7.91 60.59 -4.38
N ILE A 19 -8.43 61.72 -3.83
CA ILE A 19 -8.95 61.75 -2.47
C ILE A 19 -10.17 60.82 -2.32
N LEU A 20 -11.05 60.73 -3.34
CA LEU A 20 -12.20 59.82 -3.34
C LEU A 20 -11.78 58.34 -3.37
N VAL A 21 -10.74 58.02 -4.17
CA VAL A 21 -10.20 56.66 -4.20
C VAL A 21 -9.58 56.30 -2.85
N ILE A 22 -8.80 57.18 -2.25
CA ILE A 22 -8.21 56.98 -0.93
C ILE A 22 -9.33 56.79 0.16
N ALA A 23 -10.37 57.61 0.12
CA ALA A 23 -11.51 57.48 1.03
C ALA A 23 -12.27 56.15 0.85
N LEU A 24 -12.41 55.67 -0.40
CA LEU A 24 -13.02 54.38 -0.70
C LEU A 24 -12.15 53.21 -0.22
N VAL A 25 -10.84 53.30 -0.38
CA VAL A 25 -9.93 52.26 0.12
C VAL A 25 -9.95 52.24 1.67
N ILE A 26 -9.85 53.38 2.30
CA ILE A 26 -9.94 53.45 3.78
C ILE A 26 -11.33 52.97 4.28
N GLY A 27 -12.41 53.36 3.60
CA GLY A 27 -13.75 52.90 3.92
C GLY A 27 -13.93 51.40 3.75
N TYR A 28 -13.34 50.81 2.70
CA TYR A 28 -13.35 49.40 2.46
C TYR A 28 -12.53 48.65 3.51
N GLU A 29 -11.32 49.10 3.82
CA GLU A 29 -10.46 48.56 4.88
C GLU A 29 -11.18 48.62 6.25
N PHE A 30 -11.80 49.77 6.57
CA PHE A 30 -12.58 49.90 7.78
C PHE A 30 -13.78 48.98 7.83
N TYR A 31 -14.48 48.80 6.69
CA TYR A 31 -15.60 47.87 6.59
C TYR A 31 -15.15 46.42 6.81
N THR A 32 -14.07 45.96 6.16
CA THR A 32 -13.53 44.61 6.31
C THR A 32 -13.05 44.32 7.73
N VAL A 33 -12.44 45.29 8.40
CA VAL A 33 -11.98 45.15 9.81
C VAL A 33 -13.16 45.12 10.79
N THR A 34 -14.27 45.82 10.48
CA THR A 34 -15.44 45.86 11.35
C THR A 34 -16.44 44.73 11.13
N HIS A 35 -16.48 44.13 9.94
CA HIS A 35 -17.38 43.04 9.57
C HIS A 35 -16.65 41.72 9.38
N ILE A 36 -16.03 41.25 10.48
CA ILE A 36 -15.43 39.91 10.50
C ILE A 36 -16.54 38.86 10.66
N GLU A 37 -16.75 38.06 9.61
CA GLU A 37 -17.70 36.95 9.67
C GLU A 37 -17.20 35.87 10.63
N LEU A 38 -18.12 35.29 11.40
CA LEU A 38 -17.81 34.15 12.25
C LEU A 38 -17.59 32.90 11.37
N LYS A 39 -16.38 32.35 11.42
CA LYS A 39 -16.10 31.07 10.76
C LYS A 39 -15.90 29.99 11.80
N THR A 40 -16.46 28.83 11.52
CA THR A 40 -16.35 27.67 12.39
C THR A 40 -15.84 26.44 11.61
N GLN A 41 -15.14 25.58 12.32
CA GLN A 41 -14.73 24.25 11.86
C GLN A 41 -15.30 23.21 12.82
N THR A 42 -15.83 22.12 12.30
CA THR A 42 -16.34 21.02 13.13
C THR A 42 -15.17 20.24 13.72
N ALA A 43 -15.21 19.98 15.03
CA ALA A 43 -14.27 19.17 15.75
C ALA A 43 -14.41 17.70 15.31
N VAL A 44 -13.40 17.17 14.62
CA VAL A 44 -13.35 15.78 14.20
C VAL A 44 -12.03 15.16 14.64
N VAL A 45 -12.06 13.85 14.95
CA VAL A 45 -10.84 13.11 15.27
C VAL A 45 -9.98 13.05 14.03
N SER A 46 -8.70 13.26 14.24
CA SER A 46 -7.66 13.11 13.22
C SER A 46 -6.50 12.33 13.81
N THR A 47 -5.96 11.41 13.04
CA THR A 47 -4.73 10.68 13.35
C THR A 47 -3.58 11.33 12.60
N VAL A 48 -2.51 11.63 13.31
CA VAL A 48 -1.28 12.18 12.76
C VAL A 48 -0.12 11.30 13.19
N TYR A 49 0.76 11.06 12.24
CA TYR A 49 1.96 10.29 12.47
C TYR A 49 3.16 11.21 12.53
N GLU A 50 4.04 11.01 13.51
CA GLU A 50 5.41 11.50 13.39
C GLU A 50 6.13 10.60 12.40
N LYS A 51 6.77 11.21 11.39
CA LYS A 51 7.27 10.48 10.24
C LYS A 51 8.65 10.93 9.81
N ILE A 52 9.40 9.95 9.32
CA ILE A 52 10.72 10.14 8.73
C ILE A 52 10.64 9.62 7.30
N ASN A 53 10.90 10.48 6.33
CA ASN A 53 11.03 10.05 4.93
C ASN A 53 12.50 9.71 4.66
N ALA A 54 12.73 8.60 3.99
CA ALA A 54 14.08 8.15 3.67
C ALA A 54 14.11 7.33 2.37
N ASP A 55 15.25 7.40 1.68
CA ASP A 55 15.60 6.41 0.66
C ASP A 55 15.97 5.10 1.33
N ALA A 56 15.45 4.00 0.82
CA ALA A 56 15.65 2.69 1.39
C ALA A 56 16.15 1.65 0.38
N LEU A 57 16.97 0.75 0.87
CA LEU A 57 17.43 -0.45 0.18
C LEU A 57 16.77 -1.68 0.80
N ILE A 58 16.15 -2.51 -0.03
CA ILE A 58 15.52 -3.76 0.37
C ILE A 58 16.51 -4.90 0.22
N VAL A 59 16.83 -5.56 1.32
CA VAL A 59 17.77 -6.67 1.39
C VAL A 59 17.04 -7.95 1.75
N ARG A 60 17.10 -8.94 0.85
CA ARG A 60 16.48 -10.26 1.03
C ARG A 60 17.53 -11.35 0.85
N ASN A 61 17.29 -12.48 1.47
CA ASN A 61 18.10 -13.68 1.18
C ASN A 61 17.57 -14.29 -0.12
N GLU A 62 18.24 -13.97 -1.23
CA GLU A 62 17.80 -14.33 -2.57
C GLU A 62 18.79 -15.30 -3.22
N LYS A 63 18.25 -16.35 -3.83
CA LYS A 63 19.03 -17.30 -4.61
C LYS A 63 18.54 -17.30 -6.05
N THR A 64 19.38 -16.85 -6.96
CA THR A 64 19.09 -16.87 -8.39
C THR A 64 19.09 -18.30 -8.92
N ILE A 65 18.10 -18.65 -9.75
CA ILE A 65 17.99 -19.92 -10.45
C ILE A 65 18.30 -19.66 -11.91
N GLN A 66 19.37 -20.28 -12.39
CA GLN A 66 19.80 -20.12 -13.78
C GLN A 66 19.00 -21.03 -14.71
N ASN A 67 18.83 -20.58 -15.95
CA ASN A 67 18.35 -21.43 -17.04
C ASN A 67 19.37 -22.54 -17.32
N ALA A 68 18.91 -23.59 -17.95
CA ALA A 68 19.82 -24.62 -18.47
C ALA A 68 20.74 -24.04 -19.55
N ASP A 69 21.98 -24.53 -19.61
CA ASP A 69 22.99 -24.09 -20.60
C ASP A 69 22.54 -24.32 -22.04
N SER A 70 21.62 -25.28 -22.27
CA SER A 70 21.07 -25.59 -23.57
C SER A 70 19.61 -26.00 -23.48
N GLY A 71 18.87 -25.75 -24.55
CA GLY A 71 17.45 -26.06 -24.64
C GLY A 71 16.56 -24.94 -24.21
N VAL A 72 15.31 -25.25 -23.94
CA VAL A 72 14.26 -24.32 -23.49
C VAL A 72 13.89 -24.66 -22.06
N THR A 73 14.02 -23.69 -21.17
CA THR A 73 13.63 -23.87 -19.78
C THR A 73 12.25 -23.25 -19.54
N VAL A 74 11.37 -23.97 -18.87
CA VAL A 74 10.03 -23.54 -18.47
C VAL A 74 9.91 -23.68 -16.96
N ALA A 75 9.48 -22.60 -16.27
CA ALA A 75 9.28 -22.63 -14.83
C ALA A 75 8.12 -23.57 -14.45
N CYS A 76 8.29 -24.27 -13.32
CA CYS A 76 7.27 -25.14 -12.73
C CYS A 76 6.39 -24.42 -11.71
N TYR A 77 6.76 -23.20 -11.32
CA TYR A 77 6.13 -22.42 -10.25
C TYR A 77 5.71 -21.06 -10.77
N ASN A 78 4.65 -20.52 -10.20
CA ASN A 78 4.24 -19.14 -10.41
C ASN A 78 4.86 -18.23 -9.34
N ASP A 79 4.81 -16.90 -9.55
CA ASP A 79 5.23 -15.91 -8.56
C ASP A 79 4.45 -16.11 -7.26
N GLY A 80 5.18 -16.11 -6.13
CA GLY A 80 4.59 -16.32 -4.81
C GLY A 80 4.45 -17.79 -4.37
N ASP A 81 4.69 -18.77 -5.26
CA ASP A 81 4.60 -20.17 -4.92
C ASP A 81 5.76 -20.61 -4.00
N LYS A 82 5.45 -21.50 -3.03
CA LYS A 82 6.44 -22.03 -2.08
C LYS A 82 7.10 -23.29 -2.61
N ALA A 83 8.39 -23.24 -2.82
CA ALA A 83 9.21 -24.36 -3.20
C ALA A 83 9.92 -24.98 -1.98
N LYS A 84 9.93 -26.32 -1.93
CA LYS A 84 10.69 -27.08 -0.92
C LYS A 84 12.06 -27.50 -1.46
N VAL A 85 12.96 -27.84 -0.57
CA VAL A 85 14.26 -28.47 -0.96
C VAL A 85 14.02 -29.70 -1.83
N GLY A 86 14.76 -29.80 -2.94
CA GLY A 86 14.65 -30.87 -3.93
C GLY A 86 13.47 -30.76 -4.89
N ALA A 87 12.71 -29.66 -4.83
CA ALA A 87 11.63 -29.43 -5.79
C ALA A 87 12.17 -29.17 -7.20
N ASN A 88 11.45 -29.62 -8.21
CA ASN A 88 11.71 -29.27 -9.60
C ASN A 88 11.20 -27.84 -9.84
N ILE A 89 12.09 -26.89 -10.00
CA ILE A 89 11.75 -25.47 -10.24
C ILE A 89 11.57 -25.20 -11.73
N GLY A 90 12.30 -25.92 -12.58
CA GLY A 90 12.23 -25.77 -14.02
C GLY A 90 12.24 -27.10 -14.76
N MET A 91 11.57 -27.12 -15.88
CA MET A 91 11.59 -28.21 -16.89
C MET A 91 12.45 -27.77 -18.06
N VAL A 92 13.32 -28.66 -18.52
CA VAL A 92 14.20 -28.39 -19.65
C VAL A 92 13.75 -29.25 -20.85
N PHE A 93 13.59 -28.60 -21.99
CA PHE A 93 13.17 -29.22 -23.24
C PHE A 93 14.21 -28.95 -24.33
N SER A 94 14.36 -29.90 -25.26
CA SER A 94 15.26 -29.74 -26.41
C SER A 94 14.78 -28.69 -27.42
N SER A 95 13.50 -28.33 -27.43
CA SER A 95 12.93 -27.32 -28.33
C SER A 95 11.68 -26.67 -27.77
N ASN A 96 11.32 -25.48 -28.30
CA ASN A 96 10.06 -24.81 -28.01
C ASN A 96 8.84 -25.65 -28.42
N GLU A 97 8.93 -26.39 -29.51
CA GLU A 97 7.87 -27.29 -30.00
C GLU A 97 7.56 -28.36 -28.95
N LYS A 98 8.62 -29.04 -28.45
CA LYS A 98 8.48 -30.05 -27.39
C LYS A 98 7.88 -29.49 -26.10
N ALA A 99 8.30 -28.29 -25.69
CA ALA A 99 7.73 -27.58 -24.52
C ALA A 99 6.23 -27.27 -24.75
N SER A 100 5.86 -26.78 -25.93
CA SER A 100 4.47 -26.51 -26.30
C SER A 100 3.63 -27.78 -26.33
N ASP A 101 4.18 -28.88 -26.85
CA ASP A 101 3.49 -30.15 -26.91
C ASP A 101 3.30 -30.76 -25.52
N TYR A 102 4.26 -30.58 -24.61
CA TYR A 102 4.10 -30.96 -23.20
C TYR A 102 3.02 -30.16 -22.50
N ALA A 103 2.92 -28.87 -22.76
CA ALA A 103 1.83 -28.04 -22.22
C ALA A 103 0.45 -28.55 -22.69
N LYS A 104 0.30 -28.94 -23.96
CA LYS A 104 -0.93 -29.57 -24.46
C LYS A 104 -1.17 -30.94 -23.81
N TYR A 105 -0.13 -31.73 -23.61
CA TYR A 105 -0.23 -32.99 -22.89
C TYR A 105 -0.80 -32.82 -21.50
N LEU A 106 -0.26 -31.87 -20.74
CA LEU A 106 -0.74 -31.55 -19.39
C LEU A 106 -2.19 -31.03 -19.38
N ASP A 107 -2.55 -30.17 -20.35
CA ASP A 107 -3.91 -29.67 -20.49
C ASP A 107 -4.90 -30.83 -20.77
N TYR A 108 -4.61 -31.68 -21.72
CA TYR A 108 -5.46 -32.85 -21.99
C TYR A 108 -5.55 -33.81 -20.80
N HIS A 109 -4.47 -34.03 -20.07
CA HIS A 109 -4.48 -34.88 -18.87
C HIS A 109 -5.28 -34.24 -17.73
N THR A 110 -5.24 -32.94 -17.58
CA THR A 110 -6.06 -32.21 -16.62
C THR A 110 -7.55 -32.38 -16.97
N GLN A 111 -7.90 -32.17 -18.24
CA GLN A 111 -9.26 -32.41 -18.72
C GLN A 111 -9.71 -33.84 -18.54
N LEU A 112 -8.87 -34.81 -18.87
CA LEU A 112 -9.15 -36.25 -18.67
C LEU A 112 -9.45 -36.56 -17.20
N SER A 113 -8.56 -36.17 -16.30
CA SER A 113 -8.74 -36.38 -14.85
C SER A 113 -10.04 -35.80 -14.36
N TYR A 114 -10.42 -34.63 -14.88
CA TYR A 114 -11.66 -33.96 -14.59
C TYR A 114 -12.88 -34.79 -15.05
N TYR A 115 -12.94 -35.21 -16.32
CA TYR A 115 -14.08 -35.96 -16.86
C TYR A 115 -14.19 -37.36 -16.28
N GLU A 116 -13.07 -38.03 -16.00
CA GLU A 116 -13.02 -39.34 -15.32
C GLU A 116 -13.54 -39.21 -13.87
N GLY A 117 -13.18 -38.10 -13.19
CA GLY A 117 -13.69 -37.78 -11.87
C GLY A 117 -15.21 -37.57 -11.87
N LEU A 118 -15.76 -36.89 -12.87
CA LEU A 118 -17.19 -36.74 -13.07
C LEU A 118 -17.88 -38.07 -13.34
N GLN A 119 -17.32 -38.88 -14.21
CA GLN A 119 -17.87 -40.22 -14.53
C GLN A 119 -17.96 -41.08 -13.26
N SER A 120 -16.91 -41.06 -12.42
CA SER A 120 -16.90 -41.82 -11.16
C SER A 120 -17.94 -41.37 -10.13
N GLN A 121 -18.26 -40.06 -10.12
CA GLN A 121 -19.25 -39.48 -9.21
C GLN A 121 -20.68 -39.65 -9.68
N THR A 122 -20.92 -39.80 -10.99
CA THR A 122 -22.27 -39.95 -11.57
C THR A 122 -22.86 -41.33 -11.31
N ILE A 123 -22.02 -42.34 -11.02
CA ILE A 123 -22.43 -43.70 -10.70
C ILE A 123 -22.87 -43.77 -9.23
N GLY A 124 -23.96 -43.09 -8.83
CA GLY A 124 -24.54 -43.29 -7.53
C GLY A 124 -25.18 -42.12 -6.78
N GLN A 125 -25.26 -40.94 -7.34
CA GLN A 125 -25.90 -39.80 -6.64
C GLN A 125 -27.00 -39.14 -7.48
N SER A 126 -28.27 -39.29 -6.97
CA SER A 126 -29.35 -38.39 -7.39
C SER A 126 -29.23 -37.10 -6.59
N SER A 127 -28.41 -36.16 -7.04
CA SER A 127 -28.45 -34.78 -6.53
C SER A 127 -29.59 -34.03 -7.20
N ASP A 128 -30.37 -33.28 -6.44
CA ASP A 128 -31.42 -32.44 -7.01
C ASP A 128 -30.81 -31.15 -7.59
N LEU A 129 -31.51 -30.49 -8.50
CA LEU A 129 -31.12 -29.25 -9.15
C LEU A 129 -30.84 -28.11 -8.16
N GLN A 130 -31.52 -28.13 -7.00
CA GLN A 130 -31.36 -27.10 -5.98
C GLN A 130 -29.98 -27.24 -5.28
N THR A 131 -29.58 -28.48 -5.00
CA THR A 131 -28.25 -28.77 -4.45
C THR A 131 -27.13 -28.40 -5.41
N ALA A 132 -27.28 -28.73 -6.71
CA ALA A 132 -26.32 -28.36 -7.76
C ALA A 132 -26.17 -26.84 -7.91
N ASN A 133 -27.25 -26.08 -7.88
CA ASN A 133 -27.20 -24.61 -7.95
C ASN A 133 -26.48 -24.01 -6.74
N LYS A 134 -26.74 -24.53 -5.53
CA LYS A 134 -26.07 -24.05 -4.30
C LYS A 134 -24.57 -24.34 -4.32
N ASP A 135 -24.16 -25.50 -4.84
CA ASP A 135 -22.74 -25.83 -5.02
C ASP A 135 -22.06 -24.84 -5.98
N ILE A 136 -22.70 -24.53 -7.11
CA ILE A 136 -22.18 -23.53 -8.07
C ILE A 136 -22.05 -22.14 -7.42
N GLU A 137 -23.04 -21.69 -6.65
CA GLU A 137 -22.96 -20.40 -5.95
C GLU A 137 -21.74 -20.34 -5.03
N GLN A 138 -21.46 -21.40 -4.28
CA GLN A 138 -20.30 -21.47 -3.40
C GLN A 138 -18.99 -21.46 -4.19
N LYS A 139 -18.91 -22.20 -5.32
CA LYS A 139 -17.71 -22.24 -6.16
C LYS A 139 -17.45 -20.92 -6.89
N VAL A 140 -18.49 -20.18 -7.27
CA VAL A 140 -18.35 -18.80 -7.82
C VAL A 140 -17.72 -17.86 -6.79
N ILE A 141 -18.14 -17.95 -5.53
CA ILE A 141 -17.55 -17.13 -4.44
C ILE A 141 -16.08 -17.51 -4.25
N SER A 142 -15.77 -18.80 -4.15
CA SER A 142 -14.39 -19.29 -4.02
C SER A 142 -13.50 -18.87 -5.19
N TYR A 143 -14.03 -18.92 -6.41
CA TYR A 143 -13.30 -18.46 -7.60
C TYR A 143 -13.05 -16.95 -7.60
N SER A 144 -14.03 -16.16 -7.17
CA SER A 144 -13.87 -14.70 -7.02
C SER A 144 -12.81 -14.33 -5.99
N ASP A 145 -12.78 -15.06 -4.85
CA ASP A 145 -11.78 -14.87 -3.80
C ASP A 145 -10.37 -15.29 -4.31
N ALA A 146 -10.30 -16.40 -5.05
CA ALA A 146 -9.06 -16.90 -5.65
C ALA A 146 -8.49 -15.96 -6.71
N LEU A 147 -9.35 -15.33 -7.53
CA LEU A 147 -8.95 -14.27 -8.48
C LEU A 147 -8.30 -13.08 -7.78
N SER A 148 -8.85 -12.70 -6.62
CA SER A 148 -8.31 -11.58 -5.82
C SER A 148 -6.94 -11.89 -5.21
N ASN A 149 -6.64 -13.18 -5.03
CA ASN A 149 -5.40 -13.69 -4.43
C ASN A 149 -4.38 -14.21 -5.46
N GLY A 150 -4.68 -14.12 -6.77
CA GLY A 150 -3.78 -14.55 -7.85
C GLY A 150 -3.60 -16.07 -8.02
N SER A 151 -4.34 -16.91 -7.28
CA SER A 151 -4.25 -18.38 -7.32
C SER A 151 -5.61 -19.00 -7.68
N TYR A 152 -6.04 -18.85 -8.92
CA TYR A 152 -7.41 -19.16 -9.35
C TYR A 152 -7.59 -20.50 -10.09
N THR A 153 -6.50 -21.16 -10.52
CA THR A 153 -6.57 -22.35 -11.40
C THR A 153 -7.37 -23.50 -10.76
N GLU A 154 -7.14 -23.80 -9.48
CA GLU A 154 -7.85 -24.86 -8.77
C GLU A 154 -9.33 -24.50 -8.56
N ALA A 155 -9.62 -23.27 -8.18
CA ALA A 155 -10.98 -22.77 -7.99
C ALA A 155 -11.77 -22.73 -9.31
N GLU A 156 -11.12 -22.44 -10.43
CA GLU A 156 -11.71 -22.49 -11.77
C GLU A 156 -12.10 -23.94 -12.14
N GLN A 157 -11.23 -24.90 -11.89
CA GLN A 157 -11.50 -26.33 -12.11
C GLN A 157 -12.68 -26.82 -11.28
N GLU A 158 -12.75 -26.42 -10.00
CA GLU A 158 -13.85 -26.76 -9.14
C GLU A 158 -15.18 -26.16 -9.60
N LEU A 159 -15.18 -24.89 -10.06
CA LEU A 159 -16.36 -24.25 -10.61
C LEU A 159 -16.84 -24.96 -11.89
N ASN A 160 -15.93 -25.23 -12.82
CA ASN A 160 -16.25 -25.96 -14.04
C ASN A 160 -16.81 -27.36 -13.72
N SER A 161 -16.28 -28.04 -12.70
CA SER A 161 -16.79 -29.31 -12.19
C SER A 161 -18.25 -29.23 -11.75
N SER A 162 -18.58 -28.19 -10.99
CA SER A 162 -19.96 -28.00 -10.50
C SER A 162 -20.93 -27.63 -11.61
N LEU A 163 -20.48 -26.90 -12.64
CA LEU A 163 -21.31 -26.58 -13.82
C LEU A 163 -21.65 -27.85 -14.61
N VAL A 164 -20.69 -28.71 -14.90
CA VAL A 164 -20.95 -29.98 -15.62
C VAL A 164 -21.82 -30.95 -14.78
N LYS A 165 -21.62 -31.00 -13.45
CA LYS A 165 -22.52 -31.78 -12.58
C LYS A 165 -23.97 -31.31 -12.70
N LYS A 166 -24.20 -29.99 -12.79
CA LYS A 166 -25.55 -29.45 -13.01
C LYS A 166 -26.13 -29.86 -14.35
N GLU A 167 -25.36 -29.83 -15.44
CA GLU A 167 -25.79 -30.27 -16.77
C GLU A 167 -26.24 -31.75 -16.74
N LEU A 168 -25.47 -32.61 -16.04
CA LEU A 168 -25.81 -34.02 -15.83
C LEU A 168 -27.12 -34.20 -15.02
N VAL A 169 -27.35 -33.34 -14.01
CA VAL A 169 -28.60 -33.38 -13.20
C VAL A 169 -29.82 -32.95 -14.03
N ILE A 170 -29.67 -32.02 -14.97
CA ILE A 170 -30.74 -31.56 -15.87
C ILE A 170 -31.13 -32.64 -16.90
N GLY A 171 -30.29 -33.69 -17.04
CA GLY A 171 -30.54 -34.80 -17.95
C GLY A 171 -30.18 -34.47 -19.40
N GLU A 172 -29.31 -33.49 -19.64
CA GLU A 172 -28.64 -33.36 -20.93
C GLU A 172 -27.77 -34.60 -21.14
N GLU A 173 -27.92 -35.26 -22.26
CA GLU A 173 -27.20 -36.46 -22.62
C GLU A 173 -25.74 -36.08 -22.95
N VAL A 174 -24.93 -35.84 -21.91
CA VAL A 174 -23.49 -35.64 -22.05
C VAL A 174 -22.87 -37.01 -22.24
N ASP A 175 -22.46 -37.35 -23.46
CA ASP A 175 -21.70 -38.58 -23.74
C ASP A 175 -20.26 -38.45 -23.20
N LEU A 176 -20.14 -38.52 -21.85
CA LEU A 176 -18.86 -38.44 -21.14
C LEU A 176 -17.86 -39.46 -21.65
N GLN A 177 -18.31 -40.66 -21.98
CA GLN A 177 -17.42 -41.73 -22.47
C GLN A 177 -16.83 -41.39 -23.82
N SER A 178 -17.62 -40.84 -24.74
CA SER A 178 -17.14 -40.38 -26.04
C SER A 178 -16.12 -39.25 -25.90
N HIS A 179 -16.41 -38.29 -25.01
CA HIS A 179 -15.55 -37.16 -24.74
C HIS A 179 -14.20 -37.59 -24.12
N ILE A 180 -14.22 -38.48 -23.11
CA ILE A 180 -13.01 -39.07 -22.51
C ILE A 180 -12.19 -39.80 -23.57
N SER A 181 -12.83 -40.59 -24.44
CA SER A 181 -12.16 -41.31 -25.50
C SER A 181 -11.49 -40.38 -26.52
N GLN A 182 -12.14 -39.29 -26.85
CA GLN A 182 -11.58 -38.26 -27.73
C GLN A 182 -10.37 -37.57 -27.08
N LEU A 183 -10.48 -37.12 -25.83
CA LEU A 183 -9.37 -36.49 -25.09
C LEU A 183 -8.19 -37.45 -24.92
N THR A 184 -8.44 -38.72 -24.65
CA THR A 184 -7.39 -39.76 -24.57
C THR A 184 -6.64 -39.88 -25.90
N THR A 185 -7.37 -39.84 -27.02
CA THR A 185 -6.76 -39.93 -28.37
C THR A 185 -5.94 -38.67 -28.68
N GLU A 186 -6.42 -37.48 -28.26
CA GLU A 186 -5.66 -36.24 -28.46
C GLU A 186 -4.42 -36.20 -27.56
N ALA A 187 -4.53 -36.58 -26.27
CA ALA A 187 -3.41 -36.64 -25.33
C ALA A 187 -2.29 -37.57 -25.80
N ALA A 188 -2.65 -38.73 -26.37
CA ALA A 188 -1.68 -39.72 -26.88
C ALA A 188 -0.75 -39.16 -27.98
N LYS A 189 -1.16 -38.13 -28.72
CA LYS A 189 -0.30 -37.46 -29.73
C LYS A 189 0.91 -36.78 -29.11
N TYR A 190 0.83 -36.42 -27.86
CA TYR A 190 1.82 -35.61 -27.11
C TYR A 190 2.54 -36.43 -26.02
N GLU A 191 2.33 -37.73 -25.90
CA GLU A 191 2.88 -38.60 -24.87
C GLU A 191 4.44 -38.57 -24.81
N ASN A 192 5.10 -38.35 -25.96
CA ASN A 192 6.56 -38.30 -26.04
C ASN A 192 7.15 -36.88 -25.83
N SER A 193 6.37 -35.94 -25.37
CA SER A 193 6.80 -34.55 -25.15
C SER A 193 7.40 -34.27 -23.76
N ALA A 194 7.55 -35.27 -22.90
CA ALA A 194 8.08 -35.12 -21.54
C ALA A 194 9.41 -34.33 -21.50
N PRO A 195 9.67 -33.56 -20.41
CA PRO A 195 10.92 -32.84 -20.24
C PRO A 195 12.15 -33.76 -20.35
N ASP A 196 13.22 -33.25 -20.94
CA ASP A 196 14.49 -34.00 -21.05
C ASP A 196 15.23 -34.04 -19.70
N SER A 197 15.09 -32.99 -18.90
CA SER A 197 15.64 -32.91 -17.55
C SER A 197 14.91 -31.85 -16.71
N TYR A 198 15.26 -31.74 -15.42
CA TYR A 198 14.69 -30.78 -14.48
C TYR A 198 15.80 -30.00 -13.82
N ILE A 199 15.50 -28.72 -13.54
CA ILE A 199 16.28 -27.86 -12.64
C ILE A 199 15.68 -28.02 -11.25
N THR A 200 16.48 -28.50 -10.30
CA THR A 200 16.05 -28.68 -8.91
C THR A 200 16.66 -27.62 -8.00
N THR A 201 15.95 -27.26 -6.93
CA THR A 201 16.50 -26.37 -5.90
C THR A 201 17.04 -27.16 -4.72
N ASP A 202 18.16 -26.69 -4.15
CA ASP A 202 18.74 -27.18 -2.88
C ASP A 202 18.24 -26.41 -1.65
N SER A 203 17.41 -25.36 -1.86
CA SER A 203 16.90 -24.47 -0.83
C SER A 203 15.38 -24.42 -0.88
N SER A 204 14.74 -24.19 0.27
CA SER A 204 13.31 -23.85 0.32
C SER A 204 13.15 -22.34 0.27
N GLY A 205 12.06 -21.88 -0.34
CA GLY A 205 11.79 -20.44 -0.45
C GLY A 205 10.52 -20.15 -1.22
N VAL A 206 10.26 -18.86 -1.45
CA VAL A 206 9.18 -18.37 -2.31
C VAL A 206 9.78 -18.08 -3.68
N TYR A 207 9.20 -18.66 -4.72
CA TYR A 207 9.67 -18.51 -6.10
C TYR A 207 9.12 -17.21 -6.72
N TYR A 208 9.98 -16.55 -7.49
CA TYR A 208 9.62 -15.43 -8.37
C TYR A 208 10.33 -15.60 -9.73
N ASN A 209 9.60 -15.40 -10.83
CA ASN A 209 10.11 -15.55 -12.20
C ASN A 209 10.95 -14.35 -12.67
N TYR A 210 11.31 -13.46 -11.78
CA TYR A 210 11.93 -12.18 -12.06
C TYR A 210 13.24 -12.04 -11.27
N THR A 211 14.25 -11.49 -11.91
CA THR A 211 15.53 -11.09 -11.29
C THR A 211 15.85 -9.65 -11.69
N ASP A 212 16.43 -8.86 -10.79
CA ASP A 212 16.83 -7.47 -11.02
C ASP A 212 18.34 -7.32 -11.24
N GLY A 213 19.10 -8.41 -11.07
CA GLY A 213 20.55 -8.43 -11.19
C GLY A 213 21.30 -7.92 -9.95
N TYR A 214 20.57 -7.58 -8.90
CA TYR A 214 21.12 -7.08 -7.63
C TYR A 214 20.90 -8.08 -6.47
N GLU A 215 20.54 -9.35 -6.77
CA GLU A 215 20.25 -10.38 -5.77
C GLU A 215 21.43 -10.69 -4.84
N SER A 216 22.66 -10.45 -5.30
CA SER A 216 23.90 -10.64 -4.54
C SER A 216 24.63 -9.33 -4.23
N LEU A 217 23.97 -8.16 -4.40
CA LEU A 217 24.59 -6.86 -4.17
C LEU A 217 24.99 -6.69 -2.70
N VAL A 218 24.10 -7.09 -1.79
CA VAL A 218 24.33 -7.06 -0.34
C VAL A 218 24.33 -8.50 0.16
N ASP A 219 25.38 -8.85 0.93
CA ASP A 219 25.40 -10.11 1.66
C ASP A 219 24.34 -10.06 2.77
N TYR A 220 23.30 -10.87 2.63
CA TYR A 220 22.18 -10.89 3.58
C TYR A 220 22.62 -11.10 5.03
N ASP A 221 23.61 -11.98 5.26
CA ASP A 221 24.11 -12.30 6.59
C ASP A 221 24.85 -11.12 7.24
N LYS A 222 25.25 -10.12 6.45
CA LYS A 222 25.90 -8.88 6.91
C LYS A 222 24.99 -7.65 6.81
N ALA A 223 23.74 -7.82 6.42
CA ALA A 223 22.84 -6.70 6.21
C ALA A 223 22.64 -5.81 7.45
N THR A 224 22.80 -6.37 8.66
CA THR A 224 22.70 -5.63 9.93
C THR A 224 23.98 -4.87 10.30
N ASP A 225 25.10 -5.19 9.66
CA ASP A 225 26.42 -4.61 9.92
C ASP A 225 26.86 -3.61 8.84
N THR A 226 25.98 -3.35 7.84
CA THR A 226 26.24 -2.40 6.74
C THR A 226 26.52 -1.01 7.30
N THR A 227 27.60 -0.39 6.85
CA THR A 227 27.96 0.98 7.20
C THR A 227 27.26 2.00 6.30
N VAL A 228 27.23 3.27 6.69
CA VAL A 228 26.66 4.37 5.87
C VAL A 228 27.38 4.49 4.52
N ASP A 229 28.70 4.30 4.50
CA ASP A 229 29.49 4.39 3.27
C ASP A 229 29.16 3.24 2.31
N GLU A 230 29.06 2.00 2.81
CA GLU A 230 28.66 0.84 2.02
C GLU A 230 27.22 0.98 1.49
N PHE A 231 26.29 1.47 2.32
CA PHE A 231 24.93 1.77 1.88
C PHE A 231 24.91 2.75 0.71
N ASN A 232 25.65 3.86 0.81
CA ASN A 232 25.74 4.85 -0.25
C ASN A 232 26.37 4.26 -1.52
N GLU A 233 27.35 3.38 -1.40
CA GLU A 233 27.93 2.64 -2.52
C GLU A 233 26.88 1.75 -3.19
N TYR A 234 26.15 0.93 -2.43
CA TYR A 234 25.07 0.07 -2.95
C TYR A 234 24.00 0.90 -3.66
N MET A 235 23.53 1.98 -3.04
CA MET A 235 22.52 2.85 -3.62
C MET A 235 22.96 3.50 -4.94
N SER A 236 24.27 3.77 -5.09
CA SER A 236 24.84 4.30 -6.33
C SER A 236 24.95 3.28 -7.46
N GLN A 237 25.09 1.99 -7.12
CA GLN A 237 25.17 0.89 -8.10
C GLN A 237 23.81 0.53 -8.69
N ILE A 238 22.70 0.77 -7.95
CA ILE A 238 21.36 0.47 -8.39
C ILE A 238 20.87 1.55 -9.35
N LYS A 239 20.72 1.21 -10.61
CA LYS A 239 20.16 2.09 -11.63
C LYS A 239 18.64 1.98 -11.62
N SER A 240 17.96 3.11 -11.65
CA SER A 240 16.52 3.23 -11.41
C SER A 240 15.62 2.62 -12.51
N GLU A 241 16.13 2.08 -13.61
CA GLU A 241 15.31 1.69 -14.77
C GLU A 241 15.75 0.42 -15.52
N GLU A 242 16.80 -0.26 -15.12
CA GLU A 242 17.14 -1.51 -15.79
C GLU A 242 16.34 -2.67 -15.17
N LYS A 243 15.16 -2.95 -15.74
CA LYS A 243 14.63 -4.30 -15.71
C LYS A 243 15.65 -5.18 -16.43
N SER A 244 16.54 -5.75 -15.71
CA SER A 244 17.39 -6.81 -16.22
C SER A 244 16.49 -8.05 -16.37
N ASP A 245 15.76 -8.12 -17.50
CA ASP A 245 15.33 -9.41 -18.04
C ASP A 245 16.62 -10.17 -18.33
N ASN A 246 17.19 -10.74 -17.29
CA ASN A 246 18.36 -11.56 -17.41
C ASN A 246 17.90 -12.87 -18.06
N ALA A 247 17.88 -12.89 -19.40
CA ALA A 247 17.45 -14.06 -20.19
C ALA A 247 18.18 -15.36 -19.79
N SER A 248 19.25 -15.24 -18.98
CA SER A 248 20.00 -16.36 -18.42
C SER A 248 19.35 -16.97 -17.16
N ASN A 249 18.42 -16.26 -16.52
CA ASN A 249 17.81 -16.71 -15.26
C ASN A 249 16.39 -17.19 -15.47
N LEU A 250 16.05 -18.30 -14.82
CA LEU A 250 14.68 -18.81 -14.73
C LEU A 250 13.85 -18.01 -13.71
N GLY A 251 14.55 -17.38 -12.77
CA GLY A 251 13.96 -16.64 -11.68
C GLY A 251 14.82 -16.68 -10.42
N LYS A 252 14.20 -16.45 -9.27
CA LYS A 252 14.85 -16.50 -7.96
C LYS A 252 13.98 -17.17 -6.90
N LEU A 253 14.61 -17.66 -5.85
CA LEU A 253 13.98 -18.02 -4.59
C LEU A 253 14.34 -16.98 -3.53
N VAL A 254 13.32 -16.43 -2.88
CA VAL A 254 13.50 -15.68 -1.64
C VAL A 254 13.44 -16.68 -0.50
N THR A 255 14.58 -16.84 0.18
CA THR A 255 14.76 -17.82 1.26
C THR A 255 14.67 -17.10 2.61
N GLY A 256 14.38 -17.85 3.69
CA GLY A 256 14.20 -17.27 5.02
C GLY A 256 12.82 -16.68 5.25
N TYR A 257 12.61 -16.17 6.46
CA TYR A 257 11.34 -15.55 6.88
C TYR A 257 11.46 -14.04 6.98
N ASP A 258 12.63 -13.55 7.32
CA ASP A 258 12.89 -12.13 7.53
C ASP A 258 13.66 -11.54 6.35
N TRP A 259 13.42 -10.28 6.13
CA TRP A 259 14.16 -9.45 5.19
C TRP A 259 14.35 -8.07 5.80
N TYR A 260 15.28 -7.28 5.27
CA TYR A 260 15.66 -6.02 5.87
C TYR A 260 15.36 -4.83 4.96
N ILE A 261 15.01 -3.72 5.61
CA ILE A 261 14.95 -2.38 5.03
C ILE A 261 16.12 -1.62 5.64
N GLN A 262 17.08 -1.22 4.82
CA GLN A 262 18.15 -0.30 5.21
C GLN A 262 17.75 1.11 4.76
N ALA A 263 17.69 2.05 5.68
CA ALA A 263 17.26 3.42 5.40
C ALA A 263 18.22 4.43 6.03
N LEU A 264 18.74 5.36 5.24
CA LEU A 264 19.58 6.43 5.74
C LEU A 264 18.69 7.57 6.25
N VAL A 265 18.76 7.85 7.55
CA VAL A 265 17.89 8.79 8.24
C VAL A 265 18.67 9.83 9.02
N PRO A 266 18.13 11.06 9.24
CA PRO A 266 18.75 12.03 10.14
C PRO A 266 18.81 11.50 11.58
N SER A 267 19.96 11.60 12.23
CA SER A 267 20.20 11.06 13.56
C SER A 267 19.33 11.71 14.64
N ASP A 268 18.98 12.98 14.47
CA ASP A 268 18.10 13.71 15.40
C ASP A 268 16.67 13.17 15.43
N LYS A 269 16.22 12.52 14.33
CA LYS A 269 14.87 11.97 14.19
C LYS A 269 14.67 10.60 14.84
N VAL A 270 15.75 9.89 15.13
CA VAL A 270 15.69 8.52 15.65
C VAL A 270 16.14 8.37 17.10
N GLN A 271 16.43 9.48 17.80
CA GLN A 271 16.88 9.48 19.18
C GLN A 271 15.89 8.85 20.17
N ASN A 272 14.60 8.89 19.86
CA ASN A 272 13.53 8.31 20.68
C ASN A 272 13.20 6.85 20.29
N ILE A 273 13.77 6.36 19.20
CA ILE A 273 13.56 5.00 18.72
C ILE A 273 14.57 4.10 19.43
N LYS A 274 14.17 2.87 19.77
CA LYS A 274 15.04 1.87 20.40
C LYS A 274 15.17 0.64 19.52
N ASN A 275 16.35 0.04 19.53
CA ASN A 275 16.55 -1.28 18.95
C ASN A 275 15.56 -2.27 19.60
N GLY A 276 14.89 -3.09 18.78
CA GLY A 276 13.83 -4.00 19.18
C GLY A 276 12.42 -3.38 19.22
N SER A 277 12.26 -2.07 19.04
CA SER A 277 10.93 -1.45 18.91
C SER A 277 10.30 -1.75 17.55
N THR A 278 8.97 -1.68 17.49
CA THR A 278 8.21 -1.83 16.25
C THR A 278 7.83 -0.47 15.71
N VAL A 279 8.06 -0.26 14.42
CA VAL A 279 7.64 0.93 13.67
C VAL A 279 6.75 0.51 12.50
N GLU A 280 5.97 1.44 11.98
CA GLU A 280 5.24 1.26 10.74
C GLU A 280 6.01 1.89 9.58
N VAL A 281 6.10 1.17 8.46
CA VAL A 281 6.76 1.63 7.24
C VAL A 281 5.75 1.65 6.11
N ALA A 282 5.45 2.83 5.59
CA ALA A 282 4.66 2.99 4.38
C ALA A 282 5.60 3.12 3.17
N LEU A 283 5.30 2.40 2.10
CA LEU A 283 6.04 2.48 0.84
C LEU A 283 5.49 3.62 -0.01
N SER A 284 6.38 4.49 -0.55
CA SER A 284 5.96 5.68 -1.30
C SER A 284 5.25 5.33 -2.61
N ASP A 285 5.64 4.26 -3.27
CA ASP A 285 5.03 3.80 -4.53
C ASP A 285 3.64 3.18 -4.33
N ASN A 286 3.35 2.70 -3.11
CA ASN A 286 2.05 2.16 -2.73
C ASN A 286 1.69 2.61 -1.31
N HIS A 287 1.15 3.82 -1.16
CA HIS A 287 0.80 4.43 0.12
C HIS A 287 -0.21 3.62 0.98
N ASN A 288 -0.88 2.65 0.37
CA ASN A 288 -1.80 1.75 1.09
C ASN A 288 -1.07 0.56 1.71
N LEU A 289 0.16 0.28 1.28
CA LEU A 289 0.96 -0.80 1.86
C LEU A 289 1.76 -0.28 3.04
N VAL A 290 1.26 -0.55 4.24
CA VAL A 290 1.94 -0.26 5.50
C VAL A 290 2.42 -1.56 6.11
N LEU A 291 3.73 -1.66 6.30
CA LEU A 291 4.41 -2.81 6.89
C LEU A 291 4.75 -2.53 8.35
N LYS A 292 4.61 -3.53 9.21
CA LYS A 292 5.18 -3.49 10.56
C LYS A 292 6.61 -4.02 10.50
N ALA A 293 7.55 -3.24 10.97
CA ALA A 293 8.96 -3.56 10.98
C ALA A 293 9.55 -3.44 12.38
N THR A 294 10.51 -4.30 12.70
CA THR A 294 11.25 -4.25 13.96
C THR A 294 12.59 -3.56 13.72
N VAL A 295 12.92 -2.58 14.53
CA VAL A 295 14.22 -1.89 14.50
C VAL A 295 15.31 -2.84 14.97
N VAL A 296 16.29 -3.13 14.12
CA VAL A 296 17.39 -4.03 14.43
C VAL A 296 18.61 -3.25 14.89
N THR A 297 19.04 -2.28 14.08
CA THR A 297 20.20 -1.41 14.38
C THR A 297 19.95 0.02 13.91
N GLY A 298 20.83 0.95 14.31
CA GLY A 298 20.80 2.35 13.86
C GLY A 298 19.94 3.27 14.73
N ALA A 299 19.22 2.73 15.72
CA ALA A 299 18.62 3.54 16.77
C ALA A 299 19.68 4.00 17.79
N GLU A 300 19.45 5.12 18.44
CA GLU A 300 20.37 5.71 19.42
C GLU A 300 21.77 6.03 18.81
N PRO A 301 21.82 6.77 17.68
CA PRO A 301 23.08 7.12 17.04
C PRO A 301 23.95 8.02 17.93
N SER A 302 25.25 8.11 17.59
CA SER A 302 26.13 9.08 18.25
C SER A 302 25.62 10.51 18.02
N PRO A 303 25.67 11.39 19.03
CA PRO A 303 25.26 12.79 18.89
C PRO A 303 26.08 13.58 17.85
N GLU A 304 27.24 13.08 17.45
CA GLU A 304 28.13 13.71 16.47
C GLU A 304 27.77 13.31 15.04
N ASP A 305 26.99 12.25 14.84
CA ASP A 305 26.61 11.76 13.52
C ASP A 305 25.38 12.53 12.99
N GLU A 306 25.51 13.14 11.82
CA GLU A 306 24.40 13.83 11.17
C GLU A 306 23.31 12.85 10.67
N GLN A 307 23.74 11.68 10.22
CA GLN A 307 22.89 10.62 9.67
C GLN A 307 23.27 9.26 10.23
N THR A 308 22.30 8.38 10.34
CA THR A 308 22.50 6.97 10.74
C THR A 308 21.81 6.04 9.77
N LEU A 309 22.35 4.83 9.62
CA LEU A 309 21.70 3.77 8.85
C LEU A 309 20.77 2.99 9.77
N LEU A 310 19.47 3.22 9.63
CA LEU A 310 18.45 2.47 10.34
C LEU A 310 18.18 1.16 9.60
N VAL A 311 18.34 0.03 10.27
CA VAL A 311 18.04 -1.30 9.72
C VAL A 311 16.79 -1.84 10.39
N LEU A 312 15.77 -2.12 9.57
CA LEU A 312 14.49 -2.62 10.01
C LEU A 312 14.29 -4.05 9.48
N SER A 313 13.79 -4.95 10.30
CA SER A 313 13.42 -6.31 9.91
C SER A 313 11.93 -6.42 9.66
N CYS A 314 11.56 -7.04 8.54
CA CYS A 314 10.19 -7.36 8.15
C CYS A 314 10.06 -8.85 7.85
N ASN A 315 8.86 -9.41 8.08
CA ASN A 315 8.56 -10.82 7.79
C ASN A 315 7.33 -11.02 6.87
N VAL A 316 6.76 -9.93 6.35
CA VAL A 316 5.67 -9.98 5.39
C VAL A 316 6.23 -9.89 3.99
N MET A 317 6.03 -10.93 3.18
CA MET A 317 6.45 -10.99 1.78
C MET A 317 5.22 -11.13 0.89
N ASN A 318 5.12 -10.26 -0.11
CA ASN A 318 4.13 -10.32 -1.17
C ASN A 318 4.80 -9.89 -2.49
N ASP A 319 4.06 -9.94 -3.60
CA ASP A 319 4.58 -9.61 -4.93
C ASP A 319 5.08 -8.17 -5.04
N ASP A 320 4.41 -7.22 -4.37
CA ASP A 320 4.81 -5.81 -4.37
C ASP A 320 6.20 -5.66 -3.73
N VAL A 321 6.38 -6.25 -2.53
CA VAL A 321 7.66 -6.20 -1.81
C VAL A 321 8.76 -6.98 -2.54
N ALA A 322 8.44 -8.12 -3.14
CA ALA A 322 9.41 -8.97 -3.83
C ALA A 322 10.10 -8.27 -5.00
N ARG A 323 9.42 -7.29 -5.62
CA ARG A 323 9.93 -6.52 -6.77
C ARG A 323 10.70 -5.27 -6.39
N LEU A 324 10.63 -4.84 -5.11
CA LEU A 324 11.34 -3.65 -4.65
C LEU A 324 12.81 -3.95 -4.40
N ARG A 325 13.69 -3.03 -4.84
CA ARG A 325 15.11 -3.02 -4.47
C ARG A 325 15.51 -1.70 -3.83
N LYS A 326 15.20 -0.61 -4.49
CA LYS A 326 15.35 0.76 -4.01
C LYS A 326 13.99 1.43 -4.03
N THR A 327 13.61 2.07 -2.94
CA THR A 327 12.32 2.77 -2.83
C THR A 327 12.42 3.89 -1.81
N GLU A 328 11.55 4.88 -1.91
CA GLU A 328 11.33 5.84 -0.83
C GLU A 328 10.34 5.27 0.17
N ILE A 329 10.60 5.47 1.45
CA ILE A 329 9.74 5.03 2.54
C ILE A 329 9.38 6.16 3.48
N GLU A 330 8.23 6.03 4.14
CA GLU A 330 7.81 6.83 5.27
C GLU A 330 7.81 5.93 6.52
N ILE A 331 8.74 6.18 7.44
CA ILE A 331 8.79 5.48 8.74
C ILE A 331 7.91 6.26 9.71
N ARG A 332 6.91 5.61 10.31
CA ARG A 332 6.00 6.18 11.29
C ARG A 332 6.44 5.73 12.67
N THR A 333 6.86 6.70 13.48
CA THR A 333 7.46 6.42 14.80
C THR A 333 6.44 6.52 15.92
N ASP A 334 5.65 7.61 15.91
CA ASP A 334 4.62 7.85 16.90
C ASP A 334 3.28 8.16 16.22
N THR A 335 2.20 7.75 16.87
CA THR A 335 0.84 7.99 16.40
C THR A 335 0.12 8.84 17.43
N TYR A 336 -0.39 9.98 16.99
CA TYR A 336 -1.18 10.88 17.81
C TYR A 336 -2.62 10.90 17.30
N GLU A 337 -3.57 10.66 18.18
CA GLU A 337 -5.00 10.75 17.87
C GLU A 337 -5.65 11.82 18.71
N GLY A 338 -6.31 12.77 18.06
CA GLY A 338 -6.93 13.89 18.73
C GLY A 338 -7.80 14.74 17.80
N ILE A 339 -8.41 15.78 18.33
CA ILE A 339 -9.16 16.76 17.56
C ILE A 339 -8.16 17.72 16.91
N LYS A 340 -8.24 17.85 15.58
CA LYS A 340 -7.42 18.79 14.81
C LYS A 340 -7.95 20.21 14.93
N VAL A 341 -7.15 21.09 15.51
CA VAL A 341 -7.47 22.50 15.77
C VAL A 341 -6.45 23.39 15.04
N PRO A 342 -6.86 24.30 14.15
CA PRO A 342 -5.95 25.28 13.58
C PRO A 342 -5.29 26.15 14.67
N ASN A 343 -3.99 26.42 14.56
CA ASN A 343 -3.26 27.19 15.57
C ASN A 343 -3.87 28.61 15.82
N GLN A 344 -4.44 29.19 14.75
CA GLN A 344 -5.15 30.50 14.87
C GLN A 344 -6.40 30.45 15.75
N ALA A 345 -6.98 29.29 16.03
CA ALA A 345 -8.14 29.12 16.88
C ALA A 345 -7.77 28.85 18.34
N LEU A 346 -6.48 28.66 18.64
CA LEU A 346 -5.99 28.49 20.00
C LEU A 346 -5.87 29.85 20.71
N HIS A 347 -6.47 29.94 21.90
CA HIS A 347 -6.45 31.12 22.75
C HIS A 347 -5.92 30.76 24.13
N ILE A 348 -5.44 31.77 24.86
CA ILE A 348 -5.07 31.64 26.27
C ILE A 348 -5.99 32.55 27.07
N VAL A 349 -6.80 31.95 27.93
CA VAL A 349 -7.74 32.66 28.81
C VAL A 349 -7.45 32.22 30.23
N ASP A 350 -7.20 33.19 31.11
CA ASP A 350 -6.87 32.96 32.53
C ASP A 350 -5.73 31.95 32.75
N GLY A 351 -4.73 31.96 31.83
CA GLY A 351 -3.58 31.08 31.87
C GLY A 351 -3.82 29.66 31.33
N LYS A 352 -5.04 29.34 30.88
CA LYS A 352 -5.41 28.07 30.27
C LYS A 352 -5.45 28.17 28.73
N LYS A 353 -4.86 27.22 28.06
CA LYS A 353 -4.93 27.10 26.59
C LYS A 353 -6.27 26.46 26.21
N GLY A 354 -6.93 27.00 25.21
CA GLY A 354 -8.22 26.47 24.77
C GLY A 354 -8.69 27.07 23.44
N VAL A 355 -9.91 26.73 23.08
CA VAL A 355 -10.60 27.22 21.88
C VAL A 355 -11.96 27.79 22.26
N TYR A 356 -12.45 28.72 21.46
CA TYR A 356 -13.85 29.10 21.53
C TYR A 356 -14.67 28.18 20.61
N VAL A 357 -15.77 27.66 21.13
CA VAL A 357 -16.75 26.87 20.39
C VAL A 357 -18.10 27.56 20.34
N LEU A 358 -18.85 27.35 19.29
CA LEU A 358 -20.22 27.86 19.14
C LEU A 358 -21.21 26.74 19.46
N ILE A 359 -21.90 26.86 20.59
CA ILE A 359 -22.95 25.91 21.01
C ILE A 359 -24.30 26.61 20.88
N ALA A 360 -25.16 26.13 20.00
CA ALA A 360 -26.35 26.83 19.52
C ALA A 360 -25.97 28.21 18.95
N SER A 361 -26.19 29.31 19.68
CA SER A 361 -25.79 30.67 19.28
C SER A 361 -24.86 31.31 20.32
N GLN A 362 -24.32 30.52 21.26
CA GLN A 362 -23.50 31.05 22.37
C GLN A 362 -22.06 30.59 22.22
N VAL A 363 -21.13 31.51 22.40
CA VAL A 363 -19.69 31.25 22.46
C VAL A 363 -19.36 30.65 23.82
N LYS A 364 -18.65 29.53 23.84
CA LYS A 364 -18.09 28.94 25.06
C LYS A 364 -16.60 28.68 24.88
N PHE A 365 -15.84 28.92 25.95
CA PHE A 365 -14.44 28.53 25.99
C PHE A 365 -14.33 27.08 26.42
N ARG A 366 -13.51 26.28 25.67
CA ARG A 366 -13.19 24.90 25.97
C ARG A 366 -11.69 24.74 26.11
N GLU A 367 -11.25 24.05 27.16
CA GLU A 367 -9.84 23.78 27.39
C GLU A 367 -9.27 22.83 26.35
N ALA A 368 -8.03 23.10 25.94
CA ALA A 368 -7.33 22.34 24.92
C ALA A 368 -6.03 21.76 25.48
N ASP A 369 -6.03 20.45 25.77
CA ASP A 369 -4.82 19.71 26.11
C ASP A 369 -4.12 19.28 24.80
N VAL A 370 -3.06 20.04 24.46
CA VAL A 370 -2.35 19.84 23.19
C VAL A 370 -1.38 18.67 23.32
N ILE A 371 -1.61 17.61 22.54
CA ILE A 371 -0.80 16.40 22.52
C ILE A 371 0.21 16.38 21.35
N TYR A 372 -0.05 17.16 20.29
CA TYR A 372 0.85 17.32 19.15
C TYR A 372 0.64 18.69 18.52
N ASN A 373 1.71 19.31 18.02
CA ASN A 373 1.65 20.65 17.44
C ASN A 373 2.54 20.75 16.19
N THR A 374 2.01 21.42 15.16
CA THR A 374 2.72 21.81 13.95
C THR A 374 2.65 23.32 13.74
N ASP A 375 3.22 23.84 12.67
CA ASP A 375 3.10 25.28 12.34
C ASP A 375 1.67 25.70 12.01
N ASP A 376 0.85 24.79 11.46
CA ASP A 376 -0.50 25.09 10.98
C ASP A 376 -1.60 24.71 11.98
N TYR A 377 -1.42 23.64 12.74
CA TYR A 377 -2.45 23.08 13.61
C TYR A 377 -1.87 22.36 14.83
N ALA A 378 -2.71 22.21 15.84
CA ALA A 378 -2.48 21.34 17.00
C ALA A 378 -3.47 20.18 17.01
N LEU A 379 -3.03 19.02 17.52
CA LEU A 379 -3.94 17.97 17.96
C LEU A 379 -4.20 18.14 19.45
N VAL A 380 -5.46 18.12 19.80
CA VAL A 380 -5.94 18.27 21.16
C VAL A 380 -6.59 16.97 21.60
N LYS A 381 -6.23 16.52 22.79
CA LYS A 381 -6.89 15.37 23.41
C LYS A 381 -8.39 15.67 23.55
N TYR A 382 -9.24 14.74 23.16
CA TYR A 382 -10.67 14.83 23.45
C TYR A 382 -10.98 13.97 24.67
N ASP A 383 -11.86 14.49 25.52
CA ASP A 383 -12.30 13.83 26.74
C ASP A 383 -13.82 13.97 26.83
N THR A 384 -14.53 12.86 26.75
CA THR A 384 -15.99 12.83 26.78
C THR A 384 -16.57 12.98 28.18
N GLU A 385 -15.74 12.83 29.22
CA GLU A 385 -16.17 12.94 30.63
C GLU A 385 -15.92 14.34 31.19
N ASN A 386 -15.04 15.13 30.57
CA ASN A 386 -14.73 16.51 31.01
C ASN A 386 -15.58 17.50 30.20
N GLU A 387 -16.55 18.12 30.90
CA GLU A 387 -17.45 19.13 30.30
C GLU A 387 -16.71 20.38 29.79
N ASP A 388 -15.55 20.70 30.32
CA ASP A 388 -14.74 21.87 29.93
C ASP A 388 -13.78 21.54 28.74
N ALA A 389 -13.61 20.27 28.35
CA ALA A 389 -12.81 19.86 27.19
C ALA A 389 -13.57 20.06 25.87
N ILE A 390 -12.82 20.01 24.78
CA ILE A 390 -13.38 19.99 23.41
C ILE A 390 -14.04 18.64 23.16
N HIS A 391 -15.30 18.67 22.71
CA HIS A 391 -16.03 17.46 22.34
C HIS A 391 -16.08 17.27 20.82
N LEU A 392 -16.32 16.01 20.42
CA LEU A 392 -16.57 15.70 19.02
C LEU A 392 -17.80 16.46 18.51
N TYR A 393 -17.65 16.97 17.30
CA TYR A 393 -18.66 17.77 16.58
C TYR A 393 -18.92 19.17 17.15
N ASP A 394 -18.15 19.63 18.14
CA ASP A 394 -18.15 21.04 18.53
C ASP A 394 -17.81 21.92 17.32
N LYS A 395 -18.43 23.07 17.21
CA LYS A 395 -18.11 24.07 16.19
C LYS A 395 -17.02 25.00 16.70
N ILE A 396 -15.77 24.65 16.45
CA ILE A 396 -14.60 25.46 16.85
C ILE A 396 -14.61 26.73 16.02
N ILE A 397 -14.54 27.90 16.68
CA ILE A 397 -14.48 29.20 16.04
C ILE A 397 -13.05 29.42 15.55
N THR A 398 -12.85 29.47 14.23
CA THR A 398 -11.55 29.73 13.60
C THR A 398 -11.34 31.20 13.26
N GLN A 399 -12.41 31.97 13.16
CA GLN A 399 -12.39 33.41 12.93
C GLN A 399 -13.62 34.07 13.59
N GLY A 400 -13.40 35.11 14.35
CA GLY A 400 -14.46 35.87 15.01
C GLY A 400 -13.89 37.11 15.71
N LYS A 401 -14.76 38.09 16.02
CA LYS A 401 -14.38 39.34 16.70
C LYS A 401 -14.88 39.32 18.12
N ASP A 402 -14.04 39.80 19.06
CA ASP A 402 -14.39 39.97 20.47
C ASP A 402 -15.01 38.70 21.08
N LEU A 403 -14.27 37.56 20.93
CA LEU A 403 -14.71 36.29 21.47
C LEU A 403 -14.61 36.28 22.99
N GLU A 404 -15.75 36.15 23.66
CA GLU A 404 -15.85 36.06 25.11
C GLU A 404 -16.79 34.93 25.51
N ASN A 405 -16.49 34.26 26.61
CA ASN A 405 -17.33 33.19 27.13
C ASN A 405 -18.74 33.71 27.47
N GLY A 406 -19.77 33.09 26.93
CA GLY A 406 -21.16 33.48 27.13
C GLY A 406 -21.72 34.47 26.10
N LYS A 407 -20.92 35.05 25.22
CA LYS A 407 -21.39 35.95 24.14
C LYS A 407 -22.33 35.23 23.18
N VAL A 408 -23.44 35.87 22.85
CA VAL A 408 -24.43 35.36 21.89
C VAL A 408 -24.19 36.00 20.52
N TYR A 409 -24.06 35.15 19.50
CA TYR A 409 -24.07 35.53 18.09
C TYR A 409 -25.43 35.22 17.50
N THR A 410 -26.08 36.26 17.00
CA THR A 410 -27.40 36.20 16.35
C THR A 410 -27.26 36.32 14.84
#